data_3a0fad163d88f1b349f65e09290ed9c1
#
_entry.id   3a0fad163d88f1b349f65e09290ed9c1
#
_cell.length_a   1.000
_cell.length_b   1.000
_cell.length_c   1.000
_cell.angle_alpha   90.00
_cell.angle_beta   90.00
_cell.angle_gamma   90.00
#
_symmetry.space_group_name_H-M   'P 1'
#
loop_
_entity.id
_entity.type
_entity.pdbx_description
1 polymer ?
#
loop_
_entity_poly.entity_id
_entity_poly.type
_entity_poly.pdbx_seq_one_letter_code
_entity_poly.pdbx_strand_id
1 'polypeptide(L)'
;MKNKWVFIFCTIFAFGPVVLTLTTCGTLDSIINMGGMGGVESVFTPSTEQMISALREALKKGAENAGSELSIAGAFSNNLARMIPLPPEAQPILDNLSRIPGGQQQIDSLLLRINTAAESASKKVGPIFGDAITSMTISDAANILKGSNTAATEYLERTTTAPLMAAFRPELNAALNEPIIAGISAQQAWVTLASNYNTVANSIVGSLANLHPVNADIGEFVLGKALTAVFAEMGDVEKNIRANPVQFLSSISTNVFNWAKIR
;
A
#
# COMPACT_ATOMS: atom_id res chain seq x y z
N MET A 1 45.63 16.30 29.93
CA MET A 1 46.66 17.33 29.87
C MET A 1 46.35 18.30 28.75
N LYS A 2 46.19 19.59 29.17
CA LYS A 2 46.39 20.87 28.42
C LYS A 2 45.48 21.08 27.18
N ASN A 3 44.38 21.86 27.27
CA ASN A 3 44.30 23.34 27.33
C ASN A 3 44.97 24.08 26.17
N LYS A 4 44.15 24.88 25.42
CA LYS A 4 44.36 26.33 25.08
C LYS A 4 43.30 26.66 24.01
N TRP A 5 42.29 27.48 24.21
CA TRP A 5 42.19 28.92 24.43
C TRP A 5 42.91 29.75 23.35
N VAL A 6 42.14 30.58 22.63
CA VAL A 6 42.45 32.00 22.31
C VAL A 6 41.31 32.51 21.39
N PHE A 7 40.38 33.35 21.89
CA PHE A 7 40.25 34.82 21.82
C PHE A 7 39.98 35.40 20.39
N ILE A 8 38.74 35.88 20.17
CA ILE A 8 38.27 37.28 20.05
C ILE A 8 39.06 38.16 19.07
N PHE A 9 38.38 38.62 18.02
CA PHE A 9 38.47 40.01 17.59
C PHE A 9 37.14 40.52 17.05
N CYS A 10 36.59 41.48 17.79
CA CYS A 10 35.46 42.33 17.42
C CYS A 10 36.02 43.51 16.60
N THR A 11 35.53 43.72 15.40
CA THR A 11 35.69 45.00 14.72
C THR A 11 34.35 45.52 14.23
N ILE A 12 33.93 46.56 14.94
CA ILE A 12 32.84 47.46 14.58
C ILE A 12 33.30 48.30 13.37
N PHE A 13 32.53 48.31 12.28
CA PHE A 13 32.60 49.38 11.30
C PHE A 13 31.16 49.86 11.04
N ALA A 14 30.88 51.04 11.56
CA ALA A 14 29.75 51.83 11.18
C ALA A 14 30.04 52.58 9.84
N PHE A 15 29.09 52.60 8.92
CA PHE A 15 28.77 53.81 8.15
C PHE A 15 27.71 53.53 7.05
N GLY A 16 26.62 54.24 7.11
CA GLY A 16 25.93 54.85 5.98
C GLY A 16 24.64 54.11 5.47
N PRO A 17 23.51 54.86 5.43
CA PRO A 17 22.27 54.30 4.85
C PRO A 17 22.30 54.43 3.33
N VAL A 18 22.35 53.30 2.61
CA VAL A 18 22.01 53.24 1.20
C VAL A 18 20.54 52.95 1.09
N VAL A 19 19.76 53.95 0.75
CA VAL A 19 18.35 53.81 0.34
C VAL A 19 18.34 53.17 -1.01
N LEU A 20 18.09 51.87 -1.08
CA LEU A 20 17.78 51.16 -2.34
C LEU A 20 16.26 51.07 -2.46
N THR A 21 15.68 51.93 -3.28
CA THR A 21 14.27 51.85 -3.67
C THR A 21 14.10 50.63 -4.58
N LEU A 22 13.68 49.53 -4.02
CA LEU A 22 13.15 48.38 -4.78
C LEU A 22 11.66 48.69 -5.02
N THR A 23 11.31 49.06 -6.23
CA THR A 23 9.96 48.99 -6.75
C THR A 23 9.54 47.54 -6.87
N THR A 24 8.99 46.96 -5.80
CA THR A 24 8.25 45.73 -5.90
C THR A 24 6.85 46.04 -6.38
N CYS A 25 6.49 45.53 -7.53
CA CYS A 25 5.12 45.40 -7.99
C CYS A 25 4.39 44.50 -6.97
N GLY A 26 3.87 45.12 -5.93
CA GLY A 26 3.10 44.44 -4.89
C GLY A 26 1.70 44.23 -5.38
N THR A 27 1.33 43.00 -5.48
CA THR A 27 -0.03 42.51 -5.65
C THR A 27 -1.00 43.16 -4.66
N LEU A 28 -2.20 43.43 -5.12
CA LEU A 28 -3.31 44.15 -4.46
C LEU A 28 -3.88 43.48 -3.18
N ASP A 29 -3.13 42.63 -2.48
CA ASP A 29 -3.63 41.93 -1.30
C ASP A 29 -3.44 42.67 0.04
N SER A 30 -2.89 43.87 0.07
CA SER A 30 -2.60 44.57 1.33
C SER A 30 -3.52 45.78 1.65
N ILE A 31 -4.65 45.97 0.97
CA ILE A 31 -5.55 47.12 1.21
C ILE A 31 -6.85 46.75 1.96
N ILE A 32 -7.05 45.53 2.41
CA ILE A 32 -8.30 45.18 3.16
C ILE A 32 -8.04 45.02 4.67
N ASN A 33 -7.06 45.67 5.23
CA ASN A 33 -6.85 45.61 6.67
C ASN A 33 -6.86 46.98 7.36
N MET A 34 -7.82 47.84 7.02
CA MET A 34 -8.14 49.03 7.82
C MET A 34 -9.65 49.25 7.82
N GLY A 35 -10.30 48.74 8.84
CA GLY A 35 -11.67 49.16 9.17
C GLY A 35 -12.53 48.06 9.75
N GLY A 36 -12.48 47.87 11.04
CA GLY A 36 -13.63 47.66 11.93
C GLY A 36 -14.44 46.36 11.84
N MET A 37 -14.36 45.59 12.90
CA MET A 37 -15.42 44.75 13.49
C MET A 37 -16.05 43.64 12.60
N GLY A 38 -15.68 42.45 12.93
CA GLY A 38 -16.31 41.23 12.44
C GLY A 38 -15.25 40.32 11.80
N GLY A 39 -14.61 39.47 12.60
CA GLY A 39 -13.72 38.44 12.09
C GLY A 39 -14.49 37.48 11.20
N VAL A 40 -14.50 37.73 9.90
CA VAL A 40 -14.73 36.68 8.90
C VAL A 40 -13.44 35.89 8.91
N GLU A 41 -13.41 34.82 9.71
CA GLU A 41 -12.43 33.77 9.46
C GLU A 41 -12.53 33.45 7.99
N SER A 42 -11.49 33.74 7.22
CA SER A 42 -11.42 33.37 5.81
C SER A 42 -11.50 31.87 5.75
N VAL A 43 -12.67 31.34 5.43
CA VAL A 43 -12.88 29.89 5.31
C VAL A 43 -11.93 29.41 4.22
N PHE A 44 -10.90 28.68 4.61
CA PHE A 44 -9.94 28.11 3.66
C PHE A 44 -10.71 27.27 2.64
N THR A 45 -10.58 27.65 1.37
CA THR A 45 -11.13 26.87 0.25
C THR A 45 -9.98 26.54 -0.69
N PRO A 46 -9.58 25.26 -0.77
CA PRO A 46 -8.44 24.87 -1.61
C PRO A 46 -8.75 25.04 -3.09
N SER A 47 -7.75 25.46 -3.87
CA SER A 47 -7.82 25.39 -5.32
C SER A 47 -7.81 23.93 -5.81
N THR A 48 -8.23 23.73 -7.07
CA THR A 48 -8.19 22.38 -7.69
C THR A 48 -6.78 21.82 -7.69
N GLU A 49 -5.77 22.62 -7.97
CA GLU A 49 -4.36 22.23 -7.96
C GLU A 49 -3.89 21.82 -6.56
N GLN A 50 -4.33 22.55 -5.53
CA GLN A 50 -4.02 22.21 -4.13
C GLN A 50 -4.67 20.88 -3.74
N MET A 51 -5.91 20.63 -4.16
CA MET A 51 -6.60 19.35 -3.90
C MET A 51 -5.86 18.17 -4.54
N ILE A 52 -5.47 18.31 -5.82
CA ILE A 52 -4.72 17.24 -6.53
C ILE A 52 -3.36 17.02 -5.89
N SER A 53 -2.62 18.09 -5.59
CA SER A 53 -1.29 18.01 -4.98
C SER A 53 -1.34 17.36 -3.61
N ALA A 54 -2.29 17.73 -2.76
CA ALA A 54 -2.49 17.16 -1.43
C ALA A 54 -2.82 15.68 -1.50
N LEU A 55 -3.70 15.28 -2.42
CA LEU A 55 -4.06 13.87 -2.58
C LEU A 55 -2.89 13.05 -3.13
N ARG A 56 -2.16 13.56 -4.11
CA ARG A 56 -0.96 12.89 -4.64
C ARG A 56 0.12 12.72 -3.56
N GLU A 57 0.33 13.72 -2.72
CA GLU A 57 1.24 13.63 -1.57
C GLU A 57 0.80 12.51 -0.61
N ALA A 58 -0.48 12.48 -0.23
CA ALA A 58 -1.03 11.47 0.66
C ALA A 58 -0.91 10.05 0.07
N LEU A 59 -1.30 9.87 -1.19
CA LEU A 59 -1.23 8.60 -1.89
C LEU A 59 0.22 8.11 -2.06
N LYS A 60 1.15 9.02 -2.39
CA LYS A 60 2.57 8.67 -2.49
C LYS A 60 3.12 8.18 -1.15
N LYS A 61 2.83 8.89 -0.06
CA LYS A 61 3.21 8.47 1.29
C LYS A 61 2.58 7.12 1.66
N GLY A 62 1.31 6.92 1.32
CA GLY A 62 0.63 5.66 1.53
C GLY A 62 1.26 4.51 0.76
N ALA A 63 1.57 4.70 -0.51
CA ALA A 63 2.19 3.71 -1.39
C ALA A 63 3.62 3.34 -0.93
N GLU A 64 4.42 4.33 -0.53
CA GLU A 64 5.76 4.13 0.01
C GLU A 64 5.71 3.34 1.32
N ASN A 65 4.79 3.68 2.22
CA ASN A 65 4.59 2.97 3.49
C ASN A 65 4.13 1.53 3.24
N ALA A 66 3.08 1.33 2.47
CA ALA A 66 2.54 -0.01 2.19
C ALA A 66 3.59 -0.91 1.52
N GLY A 67 4.30 -0.41 0.50
CA GLY A 67 5.37 -1.16 -0.17
C GLY A 67 6.53 -1.49 0.77
N SER A 68 6.92 -0.54 1.63
CA SER A 68 8.00 -0.72 2.61
C SER A 68 7.62 -1.77 3.66
N GLU A 69 6.47 -1.63 4.30
CA GLU A 69 5.99 -2.53 5.34
C GLU A 69 5.78 -3.96 4.85
N LEU A 70 5.23 -4.12 3.64
CA LEU A 70 4.96 -5.44 3.07
C LEU A 70 6.21 -6.13 2.50
N SER A 71 7.28 -5.39 2.20
CA SER A 71 8.53 -5.96 1.66
C SER A 71 9.55 -6.38 2.71
N ILE A 72 9.28 -6.15 4.00
CA ILE A 72 10.14 -6.56 5.10
C ILE A 72 10.03 -8.08 5.29
N ALA A 73 11.16 -8.73 5.59
CA ALA A 73 11.16 -10.16 5.90
C ALA A 73 10.24 -10.46 7.10
N GLY A 74 9.31 -11.36 6.93
CA GLY A 74 8.30 -11.71 7.94
C GLY A 74 7.02 -10.87 7.88
N ALA A 75 6.90 -9.93 6.97
CA ALA A 75 5.71 -9.08 6.85
C ALA A 75 4.42 -9.87 6.59
N PHE A 76 4.52 -10.95 5.84
CA PHE A 76 3.44 -11.89 5.61
C PHE A 76 3.54 -13.09 6.54
N SER A 77 4.68 -13.77 6.61
CA SER A 77 4.84 -15.04 7.33
C SER A 77 4.67 -14.90 8.84
N ASN A 78 4.99 -13.75 9.44
CA ASN A 78 4.91 -13.51 10.88
C ASN A 78 3.66 -12.68 11.29
N ASN A 79 2.77 -12.37 10.35
CA ASN A 79 1.58 -11.58 10.61
C ASN A 79 0.32 -12.37 10.20
N LEU A 80 -0.43 -12.85 11.19
CA LEU A 80 -1.63 -13.68 10.95
C LEU A 80 -2.70 -13.00 10.09
N ALA A 81 -2.78 -11.67 10.11
CA ALA A 81 -3.76 -10.93 9.30
C ALA A 81 -3.35 -10.84 7.81
N ARG A 82 -2.05 -10.99 7.51
CA ARG A 82 -1.50 -10.88 6.16
C ARG A 82 -1.01 -12.22 5.62
N MET A 83 -0.81 -13.21 6.50
CA MET A 83 -0.29 -14.52 6.12
C MET A 83 -1.19 -15.16 5.05
N ILE A 84 -0.57 -15.58 3.96
CA ILE A 84 -1.23 -16.30 2.88
C ILE A 84 -1.31 -17.77 3.29
N PRO A 85 -2.50 -18.30 3.58
CA PRO A 85 -2.70 -19.70 3.93
C PRO A 85 -2.70 -20.57 2.67
N LEU A 86 -2.77 -21.87 2.84
CA LEU A 86 -3.17 -22.77 1.77
C LEU A 86 -4.68 -22.56 1.45
N PRO A 87 -5.10 -22.90 0.21
CA PRO A 87 -6.51 -22.90 -0.14
C PRO A 87 -7.34 -23.80 0.78
N PRO A 88 -8.60 -23.46 1.06
CA PRO A 88 -9.48 -24.29 1.90
C PRO A 88 -9.58 -25.75 1.43
N GLU A 89 -9.47 -25.97 0.13
CA GLU A 89 -9.50 -27.28 -0.52
C GLU A 89 -8.29 -28.16 -0.15
N ALA A 90 -7.24 -27.60 0.43
CA ALA A 90 -6.11 -28.34 0.99
C ALA A 90 -6.43 -29.01 2.35
N GLN A 91 -7.58 -28.66 2.98
CA GLN A 91 -7.94 -29.17 4.31
C GLN A 91 -7.86 -30.70 4.45
N PRO A 92 -8.34 -31.52 3.49
CA PRO A 92 -8.21 -32.97 3.60
C PRO A 92 -6.76 -33.47 3.66
N ILE A 93 -5.80 -32.75 3.08
CA ILE A 93 -4.36 -33.05 3.20
C ILE A 93 -3.89 -32.69 4.61
N LEU A 94 -4.25 -31.50 5.07
CA LEU A 94 -3.86 -31.00 6.39
C LEU A 94 -4.35 -31.91 7.52
N ASP A 95 -5.59 -32.40 7.42
CA ASP A 95 -6.19 -33.32 8.39
C ASP A 95 -5.47 -34.70 8.46
N ASN A 96 -4.80 -35.08 7.39
CA ASN A 96 -4.07 -36.35 7.31
C ASN A 96 -2.54 -36.16 7.35
N LEU A 97 -2.06 -34.97 7.63
CA LEU A 97 -0.66 -34.61 7.55
C LEU A 97 0.22 -35.43 8.46
N SER A 98 -0.29 -35.82 9.66
CA SER A 98 0.42 -36.70 10.62
C SER A 98 0.73 -38.10 10.10
N ARG A 99 0.05 -38.55 9.04
CA ARG A 99 0.27 -39.82 8.37
C ARG A 99 1.36 -39.75 7.29
N ILE A 100 1.82 -38.54 6.96
CA ILE A 100 2.83 -38.30 5.92
C ILE A 100 4.17 -38.02 6.61
N PRO A 101 5.19 -38.89 6.46
CA PRO A 101 6.51 -38.65 7.03
C PRO A 101 7.07 -37.29 6.58
N GLY A 102 7.41 -36.42 7.54
CA GLY A 102 7.89 -35.07 7.26
C GLY A 102 6.84 -34.10 6.66
N GLY A 103 5.57 -34.48 6.64
CA GLY A 103 4.49 -33.69 6.03
C GLY A 103 4.36 -32.29 6.62
N GLN A 104 4.43 -32.14 7.94
CA GLN A 104 4.37 -30.84 8.60
C GLN A 104 5.48 -29.90 8.13
N GLN A 105 6.74 -30.36 8.14
CA GLN A 105 7.88 -29.55 7.71
C GLN A 105 7.78 -29.07 6.27
N GLN A 106 7.10 -29.84 5.44
CA GLN A 106 6.91 -29.55 4.02
C GLN A 106 5.86 -28.46 3.82
N ILE A 107 4.75 -28.56 4.56
CA ILE A 107 3.72 -27.51 4.57
C ILE A 107 4.28 -26.20 5.13
N ASP A 108 5.02 -26.26 6.23
CA ASP A 108 5.66 -25.09 6.82
C ASP A 108 6.65 -24.43 5.84
N SER A 109 7.44 -25.24 5.14
CA SER A 109 8.36 -24.76 4.10
C SER A 109 7.61 -24.12 2.92
N LEU A 110 6.51 -24.73 2.48
CA LEU A 110 5.68 -24.19 1.41
C LEU A 110 5.07 -22.85 1.82
N LEU A 111 4.46 -22.77 3.00
CA LEU A 111 3.87 -21.54 3.52
C LEU A 111 4.92 -20.43 3.64
N LEU A 112 6.11 -20.75 4.15
CA LEU A 112 7.20 -19.79 4.24
C LEU A 112 7.60 -19.26 2.86
N ARG A 113 7.75 -20.14 1.84
CA ARG A 113 8.12 -19.75 0.47
C ARG A 113 7.08 -18.87 -0.18
N ILE A 114 5.79 -19.21 -0.08
CA ILE A 114 4.69 -18.41 -0.60
C ILE A 114 4.71 -16.99 -0.01
N ASN A 115 4.82 -16.90 1.31
CA ASN A 115 4.79 -15.64 2.01
C ASN A 115 6.05 -14.80 1.73
N THR A 116 7.23 -15.42 1.66
CA THR A 116 8.48 -14.72 1.26
C THR A 116 8.43 -14.24 -0.19
N ALA A 117 7.80 -15.00 -1.09
CA ALA A 117 7.60 -14.55 -2.47
C ALA A 117 6.68 -13.32 -2.55
N ALA A 118 5.62 -13.28 -1.74
CA ALA A 118 4.74 -12.11 -1.63
C ALA A 118 5.49 -10.89 -1.07
N GLU A 119 6.36 -11.07 -0.07
CA GLU A 119 7.26 -10.02 0.46
C GLU A 119 8.18 -9.47 -0.64
N SER A 120 8.80 -10.36 -1.42
CA SER A 120 9.65 -9.94 -2.55
C SER A 120 8.88 -9.18 -3.62
N ALA A 121 7.71 -9.67 -4.01
CA ALA A 121 6.85 -9.02 -4.99
C ALA A 121 6.35 -7.64 -4.53
N SER A 122 6.15 -7.44 -3.23
CA SER A 122 5.66 -6.20 -2.63
C SER A 122 6.61 -5.00 -2.86
N LYS A 123 7.88 -5.23 -3.16
CA LYS A 123 8.83 -4.18 -3.59
C LYS A 123 8.35 -3.44 -4.86
N LYS A 124 7.49 -4.05 -5.65
CA LYS A 124 6.94 -3.49 -6.90
C LYS A 124 5.68 -2.64 -6.68
N VAL A 125 5.11 -2.66 -5.48
CA VAL A 125 3.86 -1.94 -5.14
C VAL A 125 4.04 -0.43 -5.30
N GLY A 126 5.08 0.15 -4.70
CA GLY A 126 5.34 1.59 -4.73
C GLY A 126 5.42 2.16 -6.16
N PRO A 127 6.26 1.64 -7.06
CA PRO A 127 6.31 2.07 -8.45
C PRO A 127 4.96 1.97 -9.19
N ILE A 128 4.24 0.85 -9.06
CA ILE A 128 2.96 0.64 -9.76
C ILE A 128 1.89 1.62 -9.25
N PHE A 129 1.82 1.84 -7.95
CA PHE A 129 0.94 2.86 -7.38
C PHE A 129 1.36 4.27 -7.84
N GLY A 130 2.68 4.54 -7.90
CA GLY A 130 3.22 5.82 -8.38
C GLY A 130 2.73 6.18 -9.77
N ASP A 131 2.70 5.23 -10.70
CA ASP A 131 2.21 5.43 -12.07
C ASP A 131 0.71 5.76 -12.08
N ALA A 132 -0.10 5.02 -11.31
CA ALA A 132 -1.53 5.28 -11.17
C ALA A 132 -1.83 6.65 -10.54
N ILE A 133 -1.08 7.03 -9.50
CA ILE A 133 -1.19 8.34 -8.83
C ILE A 133 -0.84 9.48 -9.80
N THR A 134 0.17 9.30 -10.63
CA THR A 134 0.57 10.30 -11.63
C THR A 134 -0.49 10.48 -12.71
N SER A 135 -1.14 9.38 -13.12
CA SER A 135 -2.17 9.35 -14.16
C SER A 135 -3.56 9.81 -13.67
N MET A 136 -3.71 10.06 -12.36
CA MET A 136 -4.99 10.44 -11.74
C MET A 136 -5.52 11.79 -12.31
N THR A 137 -6.79 11.80 -12.69
CA THR A 137 -7.48 13.01 -13.21
C THR A 137 -7.95 13.94 -12.10
N ILE A 138 -8.33 15.16 -12.47
CA ILE A 138 -8.94 16.15 -11.56
C ILE A 138 -10.23 15.59 -10.96
N SER A 139 -11.05 14.93 -11.77
CA SER A 139 -12.32 14.34 -11.32
C SER A 139 -12.10 13.22 -10.30
N ASP A 140 -11.11 12.35 -10.54
CA ASP A 140 -10.75 11.30 -9.59
C ASP A 140 -10.34 11.91 -8.24
N ALA A 141 -9.47 12.93 -8.27
CA ALA A 141 -9.00 13.60 -7.05
C ALA A 141 -10.13 14.20 -6.22
N ALA A 142 -11.08 14.90 -6.87
CA ALA A 142 -12.22 15.48 -6.20
C ALA A 142 -13.14 14.40 -5.57
N ASN A 143 -13.38 13.32 -6.28
CA ASN A 143 -14.20 12.20 -5.81
C ASN A 143 -13.53 11.46 -4.62
N ILE A 144 -12.24 11.26 -4.69
CA ILE A 144 -11.47 10.59 -3.62
C ILE A 144 -11.46 11.44 -2.34
N LEU A 145 -11.20 12.76 -2.44
CA LEU A 145 -11.14 13.64 -1.28
C LEU A 145 -12.47 13.70 -0.51
N LYS A 146 -13.59 13.65 -1.23
CA LYS A 146 -14.96 13.69 -0.67
C LYS A 146 -15.53 12.30 -0.38
N GLY A 147 -14.81 11.26 -0.77
CA GLY A 147 -15.27 9.88 -0.65
C GLY A 147 -15.08 9.29 0.74
N SER A 148 -15.22 7.97 0.81
CA SER A 148 -15.04 7.16 2.02
C SER A 148 -13.62 7.28 2.60
N ASN A 149 -13.41 6.73 3.79
CA ASN A 149 -12.08 6.66 4.40
C ASN A 149 -11.09 5.74 3.65
N THR A 150 -11.57 5.04 2.61
CA THR A 150 -10.82 4.12 1.74
C THR A 150 -10.96 4.46 0.25
N ALA A 151 -11.51 5.62 -0.09
CA ALA A 151 -11.79 6.01 -1.48
C ALA A 151 -10.52 6.05 -2.37
N ALA A 152 -9.38 6.41 -1.81
CA ALA A 152 -8.11 6.39 -2.53
C ALA A 152 -7.62 4.96 -2.75
N THR A 153 -7.77 4.09 -1.76
CA THR A 153 -7.48 2.66 -1.87
C THR A 153 -8.37 2.00 -2.92
N GLU A 154 -9.66 2.27 -2.93
CA GLU A 154 -10.62 1.77 -3.94
C GLU A 154 -10.25 2.23 -5.36
N TYR A 155 -9.78 3.48 -5.50
CA TYR A 155 -9.26 3.99 -6.77
C TYR A 155 -8.02 3.20 -7.22
N LEU A 156 -7.04 3.01 -6.32
CA LEU A 156 -5.82 2.26 -6.62
C LEU A 156 -6.14 0.79 -6.91
N GLU A 157 -7.03 0.16 -6.17
CA GLU A 157 -7.45 -1.22 -6.43
C GLU A 157 -7.99 -1.37 -7.86
N ARG A 158 -8.92 -0.50 -8.25
CA ARG A 158 -9.50 -0.52 -9.61
C ARG A 158 -8.48 -0.29 -10.71
N THR A 159 -7.50 0.58 -10.49
CA THR A 159 -6.54 1.00 -11.53
C THR A 159 -5.27 0.17 -11.56
N THR A 160 -4.91 -0.51 -10.47
CA THR A 160 -3.61 -1.17 -10.32
C THR A 160 -3.68 -2.69 -10.12
N THR A 161 -4.86 -3.27 -9.93
CA THR A 161 -4.99 -4.73 -9.76
C THR A 161 -4.32 -5.49 -10.91
N ALA A 162 -4.60 -5.15 -12.15
CA ALA A 162 -4.03 -5.85 -13.31
C ALA A 162 -2.49 -5.71 -13.39
N PRO A 163 -1.89 -4.51 -13.31
CA PRO A 163 -0.43 -4.39 -13.31
C PRO A 163 0.23 -5.03 -12.08
N LEU A 164 -0.40 -5.00 -10.89
CA LEU A 164 0.10 -5.71 -9.72
C LEU A 164 0.07 -7.22 -9.92
N MET A 165 -1.03 -7.78 -10.46
CA MET A 165 -1.12 -9.20 -10.80
C MET A 165 0.02 -9.61 -11.76
N ALA A 166 0.25 -8.82 -12.80
CA ALA A 166 1.32 -9.07 -13.76
C ALA A 166 2.73 -9.04 -13.11
N ALA A 167 2.94 -8.15 -12.14
CA ALA A 167 4.21 -8.01 -11.43
C ALA A 167 4.46 -9.10 -10.37
N PHE A 168 3.39 -9.56 -9.68
CA PHE A 168 3.50 -10.55 -8.61
C PHE A 168 3.54 -11.99 -9.14
N ARG A 169 2.82 -12.28 -10.22
CA ARG A 169 2.70 -13.63 -10.79
C ARG A 169 4.04 -14.35 -11.03
N PRO A 170 5.07 -13.75 -11.65
CA PRO A 170 6.34 -14.45 -11.86
C PRO A 170 7.05 -14.82 -10.56
N GLU A 171 7.02 -13.94 -9.54
CA GLU A 171 7.64 -14.20 -8.24
C GLU A 171 6.95 -15.36 -7.50
N LEU A 172 5.62 -15.31 -7.46
CA LEU A 172 4.82 -16.35 -6.81
C LEU A 172 4.92 -17.68 -7.56
N ASN A 173 4.87 -17.68 -8.88
CA ASN A 173 5.02 -18.90 -9.68
C ASN A 173 6.42 -19.52 -9.51
N ALA A 174 7.48 -18.71 -9.43
CA ALA A 174 8.81 -19.22 -9.16
C ALA A 174 8.85 -19.96 -7.82
N ALA A 175 8.29 -19.36 -6.75
CA ALA A 175 8.23 -19.98 -5.43
C ALA A 175 7.39 -21.27 -5.41
N LEU A 176 6.25 -21.29 -6.11
CA LEU A 176 5.36 -22.47 -6.17
C LEU A 176 5.94 -23.62 -7.00
N ASN A 177 6.82 -23.33 -7.96
CA ASN A 177 7.45 -24.33 -8.83
C ASN A 177 8.77 -24.87 -8.26
N GLU A 178 9.29 -24.31 -7.17
CA GLU A 178 10.47 -24.91 -6.51
C GLU A 178 10.14 -26.26 -5.89
N PRO A 179 11.00 -27.28 -6.09
CA PRO A 179 10.79 -28.61 -5.51
C PRO A 179 10.74 -28.56 -3.98
N ILE A 180 9.73 -29.22 -3.39
CA ILE A 180 9.56 -29.32 -1.94
C ILE A 180 9.99 -30.72 -1.45
N ILE A 181 9.50 -31.80 -2.13
CA ILE A 181 9.74 -33.20 -1.76
C ILE A 181 9.97 -34.03 -3.01
N ALA A 182 10.98 -34.89 -2.97
CA ALA A 182 11.23 -35.89 -4.01
C ALA A 182 11.17 -35.32 -5.46
N GLY A 183 11.53 -34.07 -5.63
CA GLY A 183 11.47 -33.38 -6.92
C GLY A 183 10.10 -32.85 -7.31
N ILE A 184 9.07 -32.99 -6.47
CA ILE A 184 7.70 -32.48 -6.72
C ILE A 184 7.57 -31.07 -6.14
N SER A 185 7.09 -30.13 -6.95
CA SER A 185 6.79 -28.75 -6.51
C SER A 185 5.39 -28.66 -5.88
N ALA A 186 5.13 -27.56 -5.17
CA ALA A 186 3.81 -27.25 -4.62
C ALA A 186 2.72 -27.20 -5.70
N GLN A 187 3.02 -26.57 -6.82
CA GLN A 187 2.10 -26.48 -7.96
C GLN A 187 1.77 -27.87 -8.52
N GLN A 188 2.75 -28.75 -8.70
CA GLN A 188 2.52 -30.09 -9.19
C GLN A 188 1.68 -30.94 -8.21
N ALA A 189 1.97 -30.86 -6.91
CA ALA A 189 1.20 -31.55 -5.87
C ALA A 189 -0.26 -31.06 -5.86
N TRP A 190 -0.46 -29.74 -5.94
CA TRP A 190 -1.81 -29.14 -6.00
C TRP A 190 -2.59 -29.57 -7.24
N VAL A 191 -1.98 -29.48 -8.43
CA VAL A 191 -2.63 -29.91 -9.70
C VAL A 191 -3.09 -31.36 -9.61
N THR A 192 -2.24 -32.26 -9.07
CA THR A 192 -2.59 -33.68 -8.90
C THR A 192 -3.78 -33.86 -7.95
N LEU A 193 -3.75 -33.18 -6.80
CA LEU A 193 -4.83 -33.23 -5.82
C LEU A 193 -6.14 -32.66 -6.39
N ALA A 194 -6.11 -31.47 -6.98
CA ALA A 194 -7.26 -30.82 -7.55
C ALA A 194 -7.87 -31.63 -8.70
N SER A 195 -7.06 -32.25 -9.55
CA SER A 195 -7.52 -33.13 -10.62
C SER A 195 -8.26 -34.35 -10.08
N ASN A 196 -7.68 -35.02 -9.08
CA ASN A 196 -8.32 -36.19 -8.45
C ASN A 196 -9.64 -35.81 -7.77
N TYR A 197 -9.64 -34.71 -7.00
CA TYR A 197 -10.82 -34.17 -6.36
C TYR A 197 -11.90 -33.80 -7.38
N ASN A 198 -11.53 -33.08 -8.44
CA ASN A 198 -12.46 -32.64 -9.49
C ASN A 198 -13.09 -33.81 -10.26
N THR A 199 -12.36 -34.93 -10.41
CA THR A 199 -12.92 -36.15 -10.98
C THR A 199 -14.09 -36.66 -10.14
N VAL A 200 -13.96 -36.65 -8.83
CA VAL A 200 -15.04 -37.03 -7.90
C VAL A 200 -16.13 -35.98 -7.88
N ALA A 201 -15.79 -34.70 -7.76
CA ALA A 201 -16.75 -33.60 -7.69
C ALA A 201 -17.66 -33.51 -8.93
N ASN A 202 -17.11 -33.83 -10.11
CA ASN A 202 -17.85 -33.83 -11.38
C ASN A 202 -18.65 -35.14 -11.61
N SER A 203 -18.57 -36.12 -10.70
CA SER A 203 -19.34 -37.34 -10.78
C SER A 203 -20.77 -37.20 -10.23
N ILE A 204 -21.64 -38.18 -10.53
CA ILE A 204 -22.98 -38.24 -9.94
C ILE A 204 -22.91 -38.24 -8.40
N VAL A 205 -21.94 -38.95 -7.81
CA VAL A 205 -21.73 -39.02 -6.38
C VAL A 205 -21.33 -37.65 -5.83
N GLY A 206 -20.46 -36.96 -6.54
CA GLY A 206 -20.04 -35.58 -6.16
C GLY A 206 -21.22 -34.60 -6.19
N SER A 207 -22.05 -34.67 -7.21
CA SER A 207 -23.26 -33.84 -7.31
C SER A 207 -24.25 -34.10 -6.17
N LEU A 208 -24.45 -35.35 -5.80
CA LEU A 208 -25.31 -35.75 -4.68
C LEU A 208 -24.73 -35.31 -3.33
N ALA A 209 -23.41 -35.27 -3.19
CA ALA A 209 -22.68 -34.78 -2.02
C ALA A 209 -22.46 -33.26 -2.02
N ASN A 210 -23.03 -32.55 -3.01
CA ASN A 210 -22.88 -31.08 -3.18
C ASN A 210 -21.41 -30.64 -3.24
N LEU A 211 -20.54 -31.45 -3.87
CA LEU A 211 -19.14 -31.10 -4.11
C LEU A 211 -19.04 -30.18 -5.33
N HIS A 212 -18.21 -29.15 -5.20
CA HIS A 212 -17.92 -28.23 -6.30
C HIS A 212 -16.47 -28.39 -6.76
N PRO A 213 -16.20 -28.38 -8.08
CA PRO A 213 -14.84 -28.40 -8.58
C PRO A 213 -14.02 -27.24 -8.05
N VAL A 214 -12.73 -27.48 -7.77
CA VAL A 214 -11.77 -26.46 -7.30
C VAL A 214 -10.83 -26.06 -8.43
N ASN A 215 -10.29 -24.84 -8.34
CA ASN A 215 -9.31 -24.38 -9.30
C ASN A 215 -8.00 -25.18 -9.14
N ALA A 216 -7.48 -25.69 -10.23
CA ALA A 216 -6.21 -26.40 -10.26
C ALA A 216 -4.98 -25.48 -10.21
N ASP A 217 -5.16 -24.17 -10.30
CA ASP A 217 -4.09 -23.16 -10.18
C ASP A 217 -4.06 -22.55 -8.78
N ILE A 218 -3.17 -23.07 -7.93
CA ILE A 218 -2.92 -22.51 -6.59
C ILE A 218 -2.33 -21.08 -6.69
N GLY A 219 -1.64 -20.76 -7.79
CA GLY A 219 -1.04 -19.45 -8.00
C GLY A 219 -2.07 -18.32 -8.03
N GLU A 220 -3.24 -18.55 -8.62
CA GLU A 220 -4.32 -17.55 -8.63
C GLU A 220 -4.86 -17.29 -7.22
N PHE A 221 -5.02 -18.32 -6.40
CA PHE A 221 -5.43 -18.16 -5.01
C PHE A 221 -4.40 -17.34 -4.21
N VAL A 222 -3.13 -17.73 -4.30
CA VAL A 222 -2.02 -17.06 -3.60
C VAL A 222 -1.91 -15.60 -4.06
N LEU A 223 -2.00 -15.35 -5.37
CA LEU A 223 -1.96 -14.01 -5.95
C LEU A 223 -3.11 -13.15 -5.44
N GLY A 224 -4.34 -13.67 -5.42
CA GLY A 224 -5.50 -12.96 -4.88
C GLY A 224 -5.32 -12.59 -3.41
N LYS A 225 -4.78 -13.49 -2.59
CA LYS A 225 -4.49 -13.23 -1.16
C LYS A 225 -3.39 -12.18 -0.97
N ALA A 226 -2.31 -12.25 -1.76
CA ALA A 226 -1.24 -11.25 -1.73
C ALA A 226 -1.77 -9.85 -2.03
N LEU A 227 -2.60 -9.69 -3.08
CA LEU A 227 -3.19 -8.41 -3.44
C LEU A 227 -4.20 -7.92 -2.38
N THR A 228 -4.98 -8.82 -1.79
CA THR A 228 -5.86 -8.47 -0.66
C THR A 228 -5.05 -7.84 0.48
N ALA A 229 -3.89 -8.41 0.84
CA ALA A 229 -3.03 -7.84 1.86
C ALA A 229 -2.46 -6.47 1.46
N VAL A 230 -2.07 -6.29 0.18
CA VAL A 230 -1.58 -5.00 -0.33
C VAL A 230 -2.64 -3.90 -0.19
N PHE A 231 -3.88 -4.16 -0.62
CA PHE A 231 -4.94 -3.16 -0.53
C PHE A 231 -5.45 -2.95 0.91
N ALA A 232 -5.43 -3.98 1.75
CA ALA A 232 -5.74 -3.83 3.16
C ALA A 232 -4.74 -2.89 3.85
N GLU A 233 -3.44 -3.09 3.62
CA GLU A 233 -2.39 -2.22 4.16
C GLU A 233 -2.55 -0.78 3.67
N MET A 234 -2.77 -0.60 2.37
CA MET A 234 -3.00 0.74 1.80
C MET A 234 -4.21 1.42 2.42
N GLY A 235 -5.30 0.67 2.66
CA GLY A 235 -6.51 1.17 3.31
C GLY A 235 -6.27 1.60 4.75
N ASP A 236 -5.47 0.87 5.49
CA ASP A 236 -5.14 1.23 6.88
C ASP A 236 -4.23 2.47 6.93
N VAL A 237 -3.27 2.60 6.02
CA VAL A 237 -2.46 3.82 5.88
C VAL A 237 -3.34 5.01 5.48
N GLU A 238 -4.28 4.86 4.53
CA GLU A 238 -5.20 5.92 4.14
C GLU A 238 -6.05 6.41 5.32
N LYS A 239 -6.65 5.48 6.09
CA LYS A 239 -7.42 5.82 7.30
C LYS A 239 -6.58 6.61 8.30
N ASN A 240 -5.32 6.22 8.51
CA ASN A 240 -4.40 6.91 9.42
C ASN A 240 -4.08 8.34 8.93
N ILE A 241 -3.81 8.51 7.64
CA ILE A 241 -3.57 9.83 7.04
C ILE A 241 -4.82 10.71 7.17
N ARG A 242 -6.01 10.18 6.89
CA ARG A 242 -7.27 10.91 7.02
C ARG A 242 -7.58 11.26 8.48
N ALA A 243 -7.26 10.38 9.42
CA ALA A 243 -7.47 10.64 10.85
C ALA A 243 -6.55 11.76 11.35
N ASN A 244 -5.27 11.70 11.03
CA ASN A 244 -4.22 12.61 11.53
C ASN A 244 -3.32 13.16 10.38
N PRO A 245 -3.85 13.97 9.46
CA PRO A 245 -3.10 14.40 8.29
C PRO A 245 -1.83 15.18 8.64
N VAL A 246 -1.81 15.89 9.77
CA VAL A 246 -0.66 16.69 10.23
C VAL A 246 0.60 15.85 10.50
N GLN A 247 0.44 14.56 10.80
CA GLN A 247 1.58 13.66 11.04
C GLN A 247 2.26 13.17 9.75
N PHE A 248 1.52 13.22 8.64
CA PHE A 248 1.94 12.58 7.39
C PHE A 248 2.17 13.57 6.25
N LEU A 249 1.49 14.72 6.27
CA LEU A 249 1.37 15.63 5.14
C LEU A 249 1.96 17.01 5.43
N SER A 250 2.32 17.73 4.38
CA SER A 250 2.66 19.15 4.45
C SER A 250 1.50 19.99 5.01
N SER A 251 1.78 21.20 5.49
CA SER A 251 0.77 22.08 6.07
C SER A 251 -0.37 22.40 5.09
N ILE A 252 -0.05 22.60 3.81
CA ILE A 252 -1.05 22.89 2.76
C ILE A 252 -1.95 21.67 2.57
N SER A 253 -1.38 20.47 2.41
CA SER A 253 -2.12 19.24 2.25
C SER A 253 -2.96 18.90 3.48
N THR A 254 -2.44 19.13 4.68
CA THR A 254 -3.20 19.01 5.93
C THR A 254 -4.46 19.89 5.92
N ASN A 255 -4.34 21.15 5.50
CA ASN A 255 -5.49 22.05 5.41
C ASN A 255 -6.53 21.57 4.39
N VAL A 256 -6.10 20.99 3.26
CA VAL A 256 -7.00 20.39 2.25
C VAL A 256 -7.77 19.21 2.85
N PHE A 257 -7.09 18.30 3.53
CA PHE A 257 -7.74 17.15 4.16
C PHE A 257 -8.70 17.56 5.29
N ASN A 258 -8.34 18.55 6.11
CA ASN A 258 -9.23 19.08 7.14
C ASN A 258 -10.45 19.78 6.53
N TRP A 259 -10.28 20.52 5.44
CA TRP A 259 -11.40 21.11 4.69
C TRP A 259 -12.36 20.04 4.13
N ALA A 260 -11.81 18.92 3.62
CA ALA A 260 -12.61 17.83 3.07
C ALA A 260 -13.44 17.09 4.13
N LYS A 261 -12.96 17.03 5.40
CA LYS A 261 -13.68 16.38 6.52
C LYS A 261 -14.99 17.06 6.91
N ILE A 262 -15.12 18.34 6.65
CA ILE A 262 -16.28 19.14 7.08
C ILE A 262 -17.33 19.29 5.97
N ARG A 263 -17.18 18.62 4.86
CA ARG A 263 -18.08 18.72 3.69
C ARG A 263 -18.52 17.35 3.20
#